data_5524aa797e6325c165a0df3aec7274f9
#
_entry.id   5524aa797e6325c165a0df3aec7274f9
#
_cell.length_a   1.000
_cell.length_b   1.000
_cell.length_c   1.000
_cell.angle_alpha   90.00
_cell.angle_beta   90.00
_cell.angle_gamma   90.00
#
_symmetry.space_group_name_H-M   'P 1'
#
loop_
_entity.id
_entity.type
_entity.pdbx_description
1 polymer ?
#
loop_
_entity_poly.entity_id
_entity_poly.type
_entity_poly.pdbx_seq_one_letter_code
_entity_poly.pdbx_strand_id
1 'polypeptide(L)'
;MKNLTGKILLVLSFCMLFFLVPHSFSQAKVLDLNIYNGDMPGDLENYYDEEKEYVDEEDLYFPGDSGKITAKSSYYFEEIAKVEFVSTDSNIVSVDAEGNYLVKGNGFATIHVTGWDKDGEVILRGGHSFLVGGDMSQTTLSKNSVQAYLFDPSYETDETDEIVIPLRNAPDLKYCSFSLVKSTNGDWANYRLDKESKSIVITTMRSGKTTLTFRINGKEFTVTIHVAEVTMKKNSALLKYKEKTTLKIKGYSGKIRWVSTNKKVATVSDKGVIKAKKKTGNTVVYAQIGEHRLGCAVSVVSSKMKKVINRAKKIYKTCKYSQPLRMSSKYYDCSSLVWKSYRLMGKTLGNRNYAPVAADIAKWCAGKKKMVKGGVSEKNITKMKLWPGDLVFQTGAKNGRYKGIYHVEMFVGYRCYGFSGNTPMLMPCWAARYDGYAYGAKLVGRP
;
A
#
# COMPACT_ATOMS: atom_id res chain seq x y z
N MET A 1 -53.32 -54.79 29.06
CA MET A 1 -54.52 -53.93 28.84
C MET A 1 -54.13 -52.77 27.97
N LYS A 2 -54.79 -52.71 26.83
CA LYS A 2 -55.11 -51.55 25.99
C LYS A 2 -53.94 -50.67 25.53
N ASN A 3 -53.45 -50.87 24.29
CA ASN A 3 -53.77 -50.14 23.05
C ASN A 3 -53.89 -48.63 23.24
N LEU A 4 -52.94 -47.88 22.63
CA LEU A 4 -53.31 -46.76 21.80
C LEU A 4 -52.22 -46.54 20.72
N THR A 5 -52.56 -47.09 19.55
CA THR A 5 -52.07 -46.69 18.26
C THR A 5 -52.58 -45.27 17.98
N GLY A 6 -51.72 -44.38 17.49
CA GLY A 6 -52.18 -43.06 17.08
C GLY A 6 -51.10 -42.27 16.32
N LYS A 7 -51.04 -42.55 15.02
CA LYS A 7 -50.79 -41.57 13.96
C LYS A 7 -49.80 -40.46 14.25
N ILE A 8 -48.54 -40.65 13.95
CA ILE A 8 -47.66 -39.58 13.53
C ILE A 8 -47.77 -39.47 12.02
N LEU A 9 -48.57 -38.53 11.64
CA LEU A 9 -48.80 -38.15 10.25
C LEU A 9 -47.64 -37.35 9.75
N LEU A 10 -47.09 -37.79 8.67
CA LEU A 10 -46.25 -37.11 7.68
C LEU A 10 -46.58 -35.59 7.56
N VAL A 11 -45.74 -34.77 8.12
CA VAL A 11 -45.61 -33.32 7.79
C VAL A 11 -44.11 -33.00 7.68
N LEU A 12 -43.42 -33.75 6.88
CA LEU A 12 -42.04 -33.54 6.50
C LEU A 12 -41.89 -33.58 4.99
N SER A 13 -42.56 -32.68 4.33
CA SER A 13 -42.35 -32.48 2.89
C SER A 13 -42.97 -31.18 2.43
N PHE A 14 -42.51 -30.03 2.94
CA PHE A 14 -42.86 -28.74 2.30
C PHE A 14 -41.99 -27.57 2.77
N CYS A 15 -40.75 -27.79 3.24
CA CYS A 15 -39.85 -26.71 3.60
C CYS A 15 -38.45 -26.80 2.94
N MET A 16 -38.39 -27.33 1.73
CA MET A 16 -37.15 -27.32 0.96
C MET A 16 -37.37 -26.85 -0.48
N LEU A 17 -38.01 -25.71 -0.63
CA LEU A 17 -38.19 -25.10 -1.98
C LEU A 17 -38.55 -23.64 -1.86
N PHE A 18 -37.75 -22.86 -1.08
CA PHE A 18 -37.85 -21.42 -1.10
C PHE A 18 -36.54 -20.77 -0.60
N PHE A 19 -35.43 -21.07 -1.29
CA PHE A 19 -34.29 -20.16 -1.34
C PHE A 19 -33.72 -20.11 -2.77
N LEU A 20 -34.61 -20.10 -3.74
CA LEU A 20 -34.36 -19.32 -4.95
C LEU A 20 -34.84 -17.92 -4.57
N VAL A 21 -33.93 -17.02 -4.26
CA VAL A 21 -34.22 -15.58 -4.26
C VAL A 21 -34.67 -15.30 -5.68
N PRO A 22 -35.95 -14.98 -5.90
CA PRO A 22 -36.33 -14.51 -7.21
C PRO A 22 -35.56 -13.23 -7.40
N HIS A 23 -34.80 -13.11 -8.49
CA HIS A 23 -34.60 -11.82 -9.10
C HIS A 23 -35.94 -11.12 -9.00
N SER A 24 -35.98 -9.94 -8.40
CA SER A 24 -37.17 -9.09 -8.39
C SER A 24 -37.74 -9.16 -9.80
N PHE A 25 -38.96 -9.72 -9.93
CA PHE A 25 -39.67 -9.64 -11.20
C PHE A 25 -39.62 -8.17 -11.58
N SER A 26 -38.84 -7.85 -12.63
CA SER A 26 -38.87 -6.55 -13.24
C SER A 26 -40.36 -6.26 -13.51
N GLN A 27 -40.92 -5.27 -12.82
CA GLN A 27 -42.25 -4.80 -13.19
C GLN A 27 -42.14 -4.34 -14.63
N ALA A 28 -43.00 -4.86 -15.50
CA ALA A 28 -43.00 -4.51 -16.90
C ALA A 28 -42.98 -2.98 -17.03
N LYS A 29 -41.84 -2.43 -17.42
CA LYS A 29 -41.60 -1.00 -17.44
C LYS A 29 -42.27 -0.44 -18.70
N VAL A 30 -43.28 0.38 -18.53
CA VAL A 30 -43.85 1.13 -19.66
C VAL A 30 -42.98 2.36 -19.88
N LEU A 31 -42.35 2.43 -21.04
CA LEU A 31 -41.52 3.56 -21.47
C LEU A 31 -42.37 4.48 -22.34
N ASP A 32 -42.87 5.59 -21.76
CA ASP A 32 -43.57 6.65 -22.49
C ASP A 32 -42.53 7.55 -23.15
N LEU A 33 -42.33 7.39 -24.47
CA LEU A 33 -41.50 8.30 -25.25
C LEU A 33 -42.29 9.55 -25.61
N ASN A 34 -41.96 10.67 -24.98
CA ASN A 34 -42.42 11.99 -25.40
C ASN A 34 -41.53 12.45 -26.58
N ILE A 35 -42.06 12.38 -27.81
CA ILE A 35 -41.30 12.63 -29.01
C ILE A 35 -41.67 13.99 -29.60
N TYR A 36 -40.63 14.81 -29.84
CA TYR A 36 -40.79 16.13 -30.45
C TYR A 36 -40.83 15.98 -31.99
N ASN A 37 -41.70 16.78 -32.59
CA ASN A 37 -41.75 16.95 -34.05
C ASN A 37 -40.56 17.86 -34.47
N GLY A 38 -39.53 17.28 -35.02
CA GLY A 38 -38.31 17.96 -35.46
C GLY A 38 -37.16 16.96 -35.70
N ASP A 39 -36.16 17.34 -36.44
CA ASP A 39 -34.96 16.54 -36.65
C ASP A 39 -34.47 16.01 -35.30
N MET A 40 -34.26 14.70 -35.26
CA MET A 40 -33.64 14.07 -34.10
C MET A 40 -32.44 14.92 -33.65
N PRO A 41 -32.34 15.34 -32.37
CA PRO A 41 -31.09 15.86 -31.88
C PRO A 41 -30.05 14.76 -32.19
N GLY A 42 -29.02 15.13 -32.92
CA GLY A 42 -28.03 14.20 -33.43
C GLY A 42 -27.61 13.18 -32.35
N ASP A 43 -27.61 11.94 -32.78
CA ASP A 43 -27.00 10.81 -32.12
C ASP A 43 -27.35 10.60 -30.63
N LEU A 44 -28.42 9.86 -30.38
CA LEU A 44 -28.70 9.22 -29.09
C LEU A 44 -27.53 8.26 -28.65
N GLU A 45 -26.56 8.02 -29.53
CA GLU A 45 -25.31 7.35 -29.20
C GLU A 45 -24.47 8.10 -28.14
N ASN A 46 -24.72 9.42 -27.95
CA ASN A 46 -23.98 10.27 -27.01
C ASN A 46 -24.60 10.38 -25.61
N TYR A 47 -25.62 9.61 -25.28
CA TYR A 47 -26.19 9.65 -23.91
C TYR A 47 -25.47 8.73 -22.92
N TYR A 48 -24.58 7.87 -23.39
CA TYR A 48 -23.65 7.15 -22.53
C TYR A 48 -22.39 8.01 -22.35
N ASP A 49 -22.19 8.50 -21.13
CA ASP A 49 -20.96 9.16 -20.75
C ASP A 49 -19.83 8.13 -20.74
N GLU A 50 -19.07 8.07 -21.85
CA GLU A 50 -17.93 7.15 -22.00
C GLU A 50 -16.84 7.38 -20.94
N GLU A 51 -16.88 8.54 -20.24
CA GLU A 51 -15.98 8.84 -19.12
C GLU A 51 -16.41 8.14 -17.83
N LYS A 52 -17.64 7.66 -17.69
CA LYS A 52 -18.05 6.87 -16.54
C LYS A 52 -17.49 5.46 -16.61
N GLU A 53 -16.65 5.13 -15.65
CA GLU A 53 -16.08 3.79 -15.51
C GLU A 53 -17.14 2.71 -15.28
N TYR A 54 -18.26 3.06 -14.62
CA TYR A 54 -19.38 2.17 -14.32
C TYR A 54 -20.71 2.83 -14.64
N VAL A 55 -21.70 2.01 -15.00
CA VAL A 55 -23.11 2.43 -15.22
C VAL A 55 -23.86 2.35 -13.89
N ASP A 56 -24.76 3.29 -13.63
CA ASP A 56 -25.64 3.19 -12.47
C ASP A 56 -26.57 1.98 -12.61
N GLU A 57 -26.80 1.23 -11.52
CA GLU A 57 -27.55 -0.03 -11.57
C GLU A 57 -28.99 0.16 -12.07
N GLU A 58 -29.59 1.33 -11.79
CA GLU A 58 -30.94 1.71 -12.22
C GLU A 58 -31.06 1.97 -13.72
N ASP A 59 -29.94 2.28 -14.39
CA ASP A 59 -29.86 2.51 -15.83
C ASP A 59 -29.57 1.22 -16.62
N LEU A 60 -29.30 0.10 -15.94
CA LEU A 60 -29.01 -1.18 -16.56
C LEU A 60 -30.29 -2.01 -16.73
N TYR A 61 -30.35 -2.68 -17.87
CA TYR A 61 -31.27 -3.78 -18.13
C TYR A 61 -30.55 -5.11 -18.01
N PHE A 62 -31.30 -6.18 -17.76
CA PHE A 62 -30.74 -7.53 -17.65
C PHE A 62 -31.50 -8.50 -18.56
N PRO A 63 -30.87 -9.58 -19.05
CA PRO A 63 -31.52 -10.61 -19.81
C PRO A 63 -32.76 -11.17 -19.06
N GLY A 64 -33.93 -11.15 -19.74
CA GLY A 64 -35.20 -11.48 -19.17
C GLY A 64 -36.09 -10.29 -18.82
N ASP A 65 -35.54 -9.08 -18.78
CA ASP A 65 -36.33 -7.87 -18.61
C ASP A 65 -37.27 -7.67 -19.82
N SER A 66 -38.47 -7.19 -19.57
CA SER A 66 -39.46 -6.98 -20.61
C SER A 66 -40.32 -5.77 -20.28
N GLY A 67 -40.97 -5.24 -21.28
CA GLY A 67 -41.90 -4.13 -21.10
C GLY A 67 -42.52 -3.71 -22.42
N LYS A 68 -43.05 -2.48 -22.45
CA LYS A 68 -43.68 -1.93 -23.62
C LYS A 68 -43.19 -0.48 -23.88
N ILE A 69 -42.87 -0.18 -25.13
CA ILE A 69 -42.63 1.17 -25.61
C ILE A 69 -43.93 1.67 -26.23
N THR A 70 -44.39 2.84 -25.76
CA THR A 70 -45.56 3.52 -26.30
C THR A 70 -45.13 4.82 -26.96
N ALA A 71 -45.63 5.08 -28.15
CA ALA A 71 -45.40 6.33 -28.86
C ALA A 71 -46.57 7.28 -28.60
N LYS A 72 -46.29 8.46 -28.01
CA LYS A 72 -47.29 9.53 -27.84
C LYS A 72 -46.74 10.80 -28.47
N SER A 73 -47.58 11.44 -29.33
CA SER A 73 -47.26 12.78 -29.81
C SER A 73 -47.64 13.79 -28.73
N SER A 74 -46.71 14.64 -28.32
CA SER A 74 -46.93 15.69 -27.31
C SER A 74 -47.35 17.04 -27.92
N TYR A 75 -47.32 17.19 -29.25
CA TYR A 75 -47.42 18.52 -29.83
C TYR A 75 -48.53 18.75 -30.87
N TYR A 76 -49.16 17.73 -31.48
CA TYR A 76 -50.20 17.92 -32.46
C TYR A 76 -51.30 16.88 -32.32
N PHE A 77 -52.55 17.31 -32.58
CA PHE A 77 -53.75 16.49 -32.64
C PHE A 77 -53.83 15.59 -33.89
N GLU A 78 -52.69 15.35 -34.55
CA GLU A 78 -52.63 14.45 -35.70
C GLU A 78 -52.64 13.02 -35.21
N GLU A 79 -53.61 12.27 -35.71
CA GLU A 79 -53.76 10.86 -35.40
C GLU A 79 -52.63 10.08 -36.05
N ILE A 80 -51.81 9.38 -35.24
CA ILE A 80 -50.79 8.46 -35.72
C ILE A 80 -51.52 7.27 -36.37
N ALA A 81 -51.45 7.16 -37.70
CA ALA A 81 -52.07 6.10 -38.45
C ALA A 81 -51.29 4.80 -38.44
N LYS A 82 -49.93 4.88 -38.34
CA LYS A 82 -49.07 3.71 -38.32
C LYS A 82 -47.88 4.00 -37.41
N VAL A 83 -47.47 3.00 -36.59
CA VAL A 83 -46.20 3.01 -35.81
C VAL A 83 -45.37 1.79 -36.16
N GLU A 84 -44.08 1.97 -36.25
CA GLU A 84 -43.12 0.88 -36.44
C GLU A 84 -42.00 0.94 -35.39
N PHE A 85 -41.66 -0.22 -34.86
CA PHE A 85 -40.61 -0.38 -33.86
C PHE A 85 -39.49 -1.26 -34.46
N VAL A 86 -38.22 -0.78 -34.43
CA VAL A 86 -37.07 -1.51 -34.99
C VAL A 86 -35.95 -1.49 -33.99
N SER A 87 -35.49 -2.69 -33.61
CA SER A 87 -34.30 -2.82 -32.79
C SER A 87 -33.03 -2.81 -33.65
N THR A 88 -32.00 -2.10 -33.21
CA THR A 88 -30.66 -2.11 -33.87
C THR A 88 -29.95 -3.46 -33.72
N ASP A 89 -30.25 -4.22 -32.64
CA ASP A 89 -29.76 -5.61 -32.44
C ASP A 89 -30.82 -6.43 -31.70
N SER A 90 -31.56 -7.24 -32.45
CA SER A 90 -32.61 -8.12 -31.90
C SER A 90 -32.09 -9.31 -31.06
N ASN A 91 -30.75 -9.58 -31.06
CA ASN A 91 -30.13 -10.55 -30.17
C ASN A 91 -29.93 -9.95 -28.77
N ILE A 92 -29.81 -8.64 -28.67
CA ILE A 92 -29.69 -7.91 -27.39
C ILE A 92 -31.07 -7.55 -26.89
N VAL A 93 -31.88 -6.85 -27.69
CA VAL A 93 -33.27 -6.49 -27.35
C VAL A 93 -34.15 -6.71 -28.55
N SER A 94 -35.16 -7.56 -28.46
CA SER A 94 -36.19 -7.69 -29.48
C SER A 94 -37.42 -6.84 -29.15
N VAL A 95 -38.13 -6.46 -30.20
CA VAL A 95 -39.40 -5.72 -30.08
C VAL A 95 -40.42 -6.26 -31.12
N ASP A 96 -41.68 -6.35 -30.74
CA ASP A 96 -42.77 -6.72 -31.66
C ASP A 96 -43.48 -5.48 -32.28
N ALA A 97 -44.46 -5.74 -33.14
CA ALA A 97 -45.20 -4.68 -33.82
C ALA A 97 -46.05 -3.83 -32.87
N GLU A 98 -46.41 -4.33 -31.71
CA GLU A 98 -47.17 -3.67 -30.65
C GLU A 98 -46.29 -2.88 -29.69
N GLY A 99 -44.93 -2.91 -29.90
CA GLY A 99 -43.93 -2.23 -29.06
C GLY A 99 -43.56 -2.98 -27.80
N ASN A 100 -43.96 -4.26 -27.65
CA ASN A 100 -43.48 -5.07 -26.51
C ASN A 100 -42.01 -5.48 -26.75
N TYR A 101 -41.16 -5.18 -25.79
CA TYR A 101 -39.72 -5.55 -25.88
C TYR A 101 -39.36 -6.66 -24.91
N LEU A 102 -38.35 -7.42 -25.30
CA LEU A 102 -37.69 -8.43 -24.47
C LEU A 102 -36.21 -8.31 -24.59
N VAL A 103 -35.54 -8.12 -23.45
CA VAL A 103 -34.06 -8.13 -23.33
C VAL A 103 -33.55 -9.56 -23.34
N LYS A 104 -32.63 -9.91 -24.25
CA LYS A 104 -32.14 -11.28 -24.49
C LYS A 104 -30.68 -11.47 -24.17
N GLY A 105 -29.83 -10.53 -24.55
CA GLY A 105 -28.37 -10.61 -24.42
C GLY A 105 -27.76 -9.35 -23.81
N ASN A 106 -26.53 -9.45 -23.35
CA ASN A 106 -25.77 -8.30 -22.86
C ASN A 106 -25.18 -7.49 -24.01
N GLY A 107 -25.09 -6.18 -23.82
CA GLY A 107 -24.55 -5.25 -24.81
C GLY A 107 -25.31 -3.94 -24.86
N PHE A 108 -25.32 -3.32 -26.03
CA PHE A 108 -26.03 -2.07 -26.30
C PHE A 108 -26.95 -2.24 -27.51
N ALA A 109 -28.19 -1.85 -27.38
CA ALA A 109 -29.14 -1.80 -28.47
C ALA A 109 -30.08 -0.63 -28.32
N THR A 110 -30.59 -0.09 -29.44
CA THR A 110 -31.61 0.95 -29.45
C THR A 110 -32.85 0.44 -30.19
N ILE A 111 -34.04 0.64 -29.60
CA ILE A 111 -35.28 0.45 -30.32
C ILE A 111 -35.70 1.81 -30.88
N HIS A 112 -35.69 1.94 -32.21
CA HIS A 112 -36.21 3.10 -32.92
C HIS A 112 -37.71 3.00 -33.10
N VAL A 113 -38.39 4.15 -33.00
CA VAL A 113 -39.82 4.27 -33.18
C VAL A 113 -40.08 5.29 -34.28
N THR A 114 -40.81 4.90 -35.30
CA THR A 114 -41.26 5.79 -36.38
C THR A 114 -42.78 5.74 -36.48
N GLY A 115 -43.39 6.91 -36.57
CA GLY A 115 -44.83 7.04 -36.75
C GLY A 115 -45.18 7.85 -37.98
N TRP A 116 -46.25 7.45 -38.69
CA TRP A 116 -46.75 8.08 -39.89
C TRP A 116 -48.21 8.52 -39.70
N ASP A 117 -48.60 9.59 -40.39
CA ASP A 117 -49.98 10.01 -40.52
C ASP A 117 -50.77 9.18 -41.56
N LYS A 118 -52.02 9.55 -41.80
CA LYS A 118 -52.87 8.89 -42.83
C LYS A 118 -52.40 9.08 -44.26
N ASP A 119 -51.61 10.10 -44.52
CA ASP A 119 -51.09 10.43 -45.85
C ASP A 119 -49.70 9.81 -46.12
N GLY A 120 -49.16 9.11 -45.13
CA GLY A 120 -47.88 8.41 -45.20
C GLY A 120 -46.69 9.27 -44.89
N GLU A 121 -46.88 10.50 -44.40
CA GLU A 121 -45.77 11.37 -43.97
C GLU A 121 -45.30 10.97 -42.58
N VAL A 122 -43.96 11.03 -42.35
CA VAL A 122 -43.37 10.73 -41.04
C VAL A 122 -43.62 11.89 -40.09
N ILE A 123 -44.43 11.65 -39.07
CA ILE A 123 -44.80 12.65 -38.06
C ILE A 123 -44.16 12.40 -36.70
N LEU A 124 -43.46 11.25 -36.54
CA LEU A 124 -42.91 10.83 -35.28
C LEU A 124 -41.59 10.07 -35.51
N ARG A 125 -40.50 10.46 -34.83
CA ARG A 125 -39.27 9.67 -34.72
C ARG A 125 -38.76 9.75 -33.32
N GLY A 126 -38.27 8.60 -32.81
CA GLY A 126 -37.64 8.51 -31.50
C GLY A 126 -37.03 7.17 -31.26
N GLY A 127 -36.51 6.96 -30.05
CA GLY A 127 -35.92 5.67 -29.66
C GLY A 127 -35.63 5.60 -28.18
N HIS A 128 -35.39 4.41 -27.74
CA HIS A 128 -34.92 4.15 -26.37
C HIS A 128 -33.70 3.22 -26.45
N SER A 129 -32.62 3.62 -25.78
CA SER A 129 -31.37 2.88 -25.72
C SER A 129 -31.33 1.97 -24.49
N PHE A 130 -30.91 0.74 -24.70
CA PHE A 130 -30.79 -0.29 -23.68
C PHE A 130 -29.30 -0.58 -23.44
N LEU A 131 -28.83 -0.27 -22.24
CA LEU A 131 -27.56 -0.76 -21.71
C LEU A 131 -27.82 -2.05 -20.96
N VAL A 132 -27.40 -3.17 -21.52
CA VAL A 132 -27.73 -4.48 -20.96
C VAL A 132 -26.50 -5.07 -20.28
N GLY A 133 -26.54 -5.18 -18.95
CA GLY A 133 -25.53 -5.82 -18.12
C GLY A 133 -25.56 -7.33 -18.23
N GLY A 134 -24.41 -7.95 -18.10
CA GLY A 134 -24.30 -9.42 -18.12
C GLY A 134 -24.92 -10.07 -16.88
N ASP A 135 -25.57 -11.24 -17.07
CA ASP A 135 -26.10 -12.03 -15.96
C ASP A 135 -24.98 -12.59 -15.08
N MET A 136 -24.99 -12.21 -13.80
CA MET A 136 -24.01 -12.65 -12.80
C MET A 136 -24.43 -13.91 -12.05
N SER A 137 -25.59 -14.53 -12.35
CA SER A 137 -26.14 -15.66 -11.58
C SER A 137 -25.16 -16.80 -11.36
N GLN A 138 -24.38 -17.15 -12.38
CA GLN A 138 -23.37 -18.21 -12.35
C GLN A 138 -21.97 -17.72 -11.94
N THR A 139 -21.79 -16.43 -11.72
CA THR A 139 -20.49 -15.86 -11.35
C THR A 139 -20.16 -16.13 -9.89
N THR A 140 -18.92 -16.53 -9.62
CA THR A 140 -18.42 -16.77 -8.27
C THR A 140 -17.03 -16.13 -8.09
N LEU A 141 -16.67 -15.80 -6.85
CA LEU A 141 -15.29 -15.42 -6.53
C LEU A 141 -14.36 -16.64 -6.63
N SER A 142 -13.15 -16.45 -7.17
CA SER A 142 -12.12 -17.51 -7.15
C SER A 142 -11.71 -17.87 -5.72
N LYS A 143 -11.82 -16.92 -4.79
CA LYS A 143 -11.58 -17.06 -3.35
C LYS A 143 -12.34 -15.97 -2.59
N ASN A 144 -12.86 -16.31 -1.41
CA ASN A 144 -13.61 -15.41 -0.54
C ASN A 144 -12.82 -14.98 0.72
N SER A 145 -11.61 -15.50 0.88
CA SER A 145 -10.69 -15.10 1.97
C SER A 145 -9.26 -15.03 1.45
N VAL A 146 -8.56 -13.95 1.78
CA VAL A 146 -7.21 -13.66 1.27
C VAL A 146 -6.31 -13.18 2.40
N GLN A 147 -5.06 -13.69 2.40
CA GLN A 147 -3.97 -13.13 3.21
C GLN A 147 -3.22 -12.09 2.40
N ALA A 148 -3.07 -10.89 2.96
CA ALA A 148 -2.26 -9.81 2.41
C ALA A 148 -1.20 -9.35 3.42
N TYR A 149 -0.23 -8.58 2.94
CA TYR A 149 0.89 -8.13 3.75
C TYR A 149 1.13 -6.63 3.55
N LEU A 150 1.26 -5.92 4.66
CA LEU A 150 1.65 -4.52 4.70
C LEU A 150 3.11 -4.45 5.18
N PHE A 151 4.01 -4.00 4.31
CA PHE A 151 5.44 -4.01 4.58
C PHE A 151 5.89 -2.70 5.20
N ASP A 152 6.44 -2.78 6.43
CA ASP A 152 7.06 -1.68 7.19
C ASP A 152 6.17 -0.42 7.26
N PRO A 153 4.96 -0.52 7.86
CA PRO A 153 3.94 0.52 7.84
C PRO A 153 4.33 1.73 8.70
N SER A 154 5.43 2.39 8.36
CA SER A 154 5.92 3.59 9.05
C SER A 154 5.32 4.88 8.51
N TYR A 155 4.59 4.81 7.38
CA TYR A 155 3.91 5.93 6.73
C TYR A 155 2.44 5.60 6.50
N GLU A 156 1.56 6.58 6.69
CA GLU A 156 0.10 6.44 6.50
C GLU A 156 -0.29 6.15 5.03
N THR A 157 0.65 6.31 4.09
CA THR A 157 0.46 6.09 2.65
C THR A 157 0.93 4.71 2.17
N ASP A 158 1.45 3.87 3.08
CA ASP A 158 1.91 2.54 2.70
C ASP A 158 0.69 1.63 2.49
N GLU A 159 0.61 1.01 1.31
CA GLU A 159 -0.45 0.09 0.92
C GLU A 159 0.09 -1.34 0.77
N THR A 160 -0.81 -2.32 0.80
CA THR A 160 -0.47 -3.70 0.42
C THR A 160 -0.20 -3.78 -1.08
N ASP A 161 0.44 -4.85 -1.51
CA ASP A 161 0.40 -5.22 -2.92
C ASP A 161 -1.05 -5.43 -3.38
N GLU A 162 -1.32 -5.29 -4.68
CA GLU A 162 -2.64 -5.52 -5.24
C GLU A 162 -3.12 -6.96 -4.95
N ILE A 163 -4.30 -7.03 -4.37
CA ILE A 163 -5.01 -8.28 -4.10
C ILE A 163 -5.97 -8.51 -5.25
N VAL A 164 -5.60 -9.38 -6.17
CA VAL A 164 -6.43 -9.71 -7.34
C VAL A 164 -7.32 -10.91 -7.03
N ILE A 165 -8.63 -10.74 -7.22
CA ILE A 165 -9.65 -11.77 -6.98
C ILE A 165 -10.44 -11.99 -8.27
N PRO A 166 -10.06 -12.97 -9.10
CA PRO A 166 -10.76 -13.30 -10.31
C PRO A 166 -12.22 -13.74 -10.07
N LEU A 167 -13.10 -13.26 -10.92
CA LEU A 167 -14.49 -13.70 -11.05
C LEU A 167 -14.54 -14.89 -12.00
N ARG A 168 -15.01 -16.03 -11.51
CA ARG A 168 -15.22 -17.25 -12.34
C ARG A 168 -16.58 -17.19 -13.00
N ASN A 169 -16.66 -17.62 -14.25
CA ASN A 169 -17.89 -17.63 -15.05
C ASN A 169 -18.56 -16.25 -15.17
N ALA A 170 -17.76 -15.17 -15.10
CA ALA A 170 -18.27 -13.83 -15.29
C ALA A 170 -18.58 -13.59 -16.78
N PRO A 171 -19.73 -12.95 -17.09
CA PRO A 171 -20.05 -12.52 -18.44
C PRO A 171 -19.09 -11.43 -18.92
N ASP A 172 -19.36 -10.85 -20.07
CA ASP A 172 -18.72 -9.59 -20.46
C ASP A 172 -19.13 -8.47 -19.47
N LEU A 173 -18.18 -7.69 -19.03
CA LEU A 173 -18.36 -6.61 -18.05
C LEU A 173 -18.26 -5.22 -18.71
N LYS A 174 -18.37 -5.12 -20.02
CA LYS A 174 -18.33 -3.82 -20.73
C LYS A 174 -19.33 -2.85 -20.13
N TYR A 175 -20.57 -3.28 -19.99
CA TYR A 175 -21.62 -2.53 -19.30
C TYR A 175 -21.90 -3.21 -17.97
N CYS A 176 -21.47 -2.57 -16.89
CA CYS A 176 -21.69 -3.12 -15.55
C CYS A 176 -21.82 -2.02 -14.51
N SER A 177 -22.64 -2.28 -13.49
CA SER A 177 -22.60 -1.55 -12.23
C SER A 177 -21.57 -2.16 -11.30
N PHE A 178 -20.90 -1.33 -10.50
CA PHE A 178 -19.98 -1.80 -9.47
C PHE A 178 -19.99 -0.84 -8.28
N SER A 179 -20.36 -1.34 -7.13
CA SER A 179 -20.41 -0.57 -5.90
C SER A 179 -19.98 -1.35 -4.67
N LEU A 180 -19.46 -0.64 -3.67
CA LEU A 180 -19.23 -1.20 -2.33
C LEU A 180 -20.51 -1.09 -1.52
N VAL A 181 -21.09 -2.22 -1.14
CA VAL A 181 -22.33 -2.28 -0.32
C VAL A 181 -22.01 -2.16 1.15
N LYS A 182 -20.92 -2.84 1.60
CA LYS A 182 -20.57 -2.91 3.01
C LYS A 182 -19.07 -3.09 3.22
N SER A 183 -18.53 -2.36 4.19
CA SER A 183 -17.19 -2.57 4.75
C SER A 183 -17.27 -2.67 6.27
N THR A 184 -16.55 -3.63 6.87
CA THR A 184 -16.52 -3.76 8.34
C THR A 184 -15.62 -2.75 9.03
N ASN A 185 -14.69 -2.11 8.29
CA ASN A 185 -13.68 -1.22 8.86
C ASN A 185 -13.53 0.13 8.13
N GLY A 186 -14.62 0.62 7.48
CA GLY A 186 -14.61 1.92 6.82
C GLY A 186 -13.65 1.99 5.61
N ASP A 187 -13.10 3.17 5.34
CA ASP A 187 -12.34 3.52 4.12
C ASP A 187 -10.88 3.03 4.13
N TRP A 188 -10.63 1.81 4.56
CA TRP A 188 -9.28 1.26 4.65
C TRP A 188 -8.79 0.58 3.37
N ALA A 189 -9.66 0.44 2.39
CA ALA A 189 -9.35 -0.26 1.17
C ALA A 189 -9.69 0.60 -0.04
N ASN A 190 -8.75 0.70 -0.97
CA ASN A 190 -9.03 1.11 -2.33
C ASN A 190 -9.41 -0.13 -3.13
N TYR A 191 -10.37 0.02 -4.04
CA TYR A 191 -10.87 -1.10 -4.83
C TYR A 191 -11.30 -0.63 -6.22
N ARG A 192 -11.20 -1.54 -7.17
CA ARG A 192 -11.71 -1.36 -8.53
C ARG A 192 -12.12 -2.69 -9.13
N LEU A 193 -12.98 -2.66 -10.10
CA LEU A 193 -13.30 -3.80 -10.95
C LEU A 193 -12.46 -3.68 -12.22
N ASP A 194 -11.56 -4.63 -12.43
CA ASP A 194 -10.84 -4.77 -13.67
C ASP A 194 -11.71 -5.58 -14.64
N LYS A 195 -12.32 -4.87 -15.59
CA LYS A 195 -13.28 -5.44 -16.54
C LYS A 195 -12.60 -6.40 -17.53
N GLU A 196 -11.37 -6.11 -17.93
CA GLU A 196 -10.60 -6.91 -18.89
C GLU A 196 -10.18 -8.26 -18.27
N SER A 197 -9.55 -8.23 -17.10
CA SER A 197 -9.17 -9.45 -16.37
C SER A 197 -10.33 -10.09 -15.62
N LYS A 198 -11.51 -9.46 -15.59
CA LYS A 198 -12.70 -9.86 -14.83
C LYS A 198 -12.35 -10.15 -13.38
N SER A 199 -11.72 -9.16 -12.71
CA SER A 199 -11.21 -9.33 -11.35
C SER A 199 -11.55 -8.13 -10.47
N ILE A 200 -11.91 -8.40 -9.20
CA ILE A 200 -11.93 -7.36 -8.17
C ILE A 200 -10.49 -7.17 -7.69
N VAL A 201 -9.97 -5.95 -7.80
CA VAL A 201 -8.63 -5.57 -7.36
C VAL A 201 -8.74 -4.67 -6.13
N ILE A 202 -8.01 -5.01 -5.07
CA ILE A 202 -8.10 -4.34 -3.77
C ILE A 202 -6.68 -4.05 -3.27
N THR A 203 -6.45 -2.84 -2.71
CA THR A 203 -5.31 -2.54 -1.84
C THR A 203 -5.80 -2.09 -0.48
N THR A 204 -5.00 -2.25 0.57
CA THR A 204 -5.36 -1.83 1.92
C THR A 204 -4.23 -1.06 2.59
N MET A 205 -4.56 -0.02 3.38
CA MET A 205 -3.60 0.83 4.08
C MET A 205 -3.40 0.45 5.55
N ARG A 206 -4.15 -0.52 6.08
CA ARG A 206 -4.11 -0.88 7.51
C ARG A 206 -4.08 -2.37 7.72
N SER A 207 -3.40 -2.78 8.78
CA SER A 207 -3.38 -4.18 9.22
C SER A 207 -4.67 -4.55 9.98
N GLY A 208 -4.99 -5.84 9.97
CA GLY A 208 -6.15 -6.40 10.63
C GLY A 208 -7.01 -7.25 9.71
N LYS A 209 -8.26 -7.48 10.12
CA LYS A 209 -9.25 -8.21 9.33
C LYS A 209 -10.31 -7.23 8.85
N THR A 210 -10.58 -7.20 7.56
CA THR A 210 -11.71 -6.49 6.98
C THR A 210 -12.53 -7.41 6.10
N THR A 211 -13.84 -7.16 6.02
CA THR A 211 -14.75 -7.84 5.12
C THR A 211 -15.44 -6.79 4.26
N LEU A 212 -15.33 -6.96 2.95
CA LEU A 212 -15.89 -6.08 1.93
C LEU A 212 -16.97 -6.85 1.18
N THR A 213 -18.12 -6.23 0.98
CA THR A 213 -19.20 -6.76 0.13
C THR A 213 -19.41 -5.79 -1.02
N PHE A 214 -19.16 -6.28 -2.22
CA PHE A 214 -19.34 -5.56 -3.48
C PHE A 214 -20.61 -6.03 -4.16
N ARG A 215 -21.26 -5.13 -4.89
CA ARG A 215 -22.38 -5.47 -5.79
C ARG A 215 -21.93 -5.23 -7.23
N ILE A 216 -22.14 -6.22 -8.07
CA ILE A 216 -21.86 -6.17 -9.52
C ILE A 216 -23.11 -6.65 -10.23
N ASN A 217 -23.74 -5.79 -11.04
CA ASN A 217 -24.98 -6.09 -11.75
C ASN A 217 -26.02 -6.78 -10.84
N GLY A 218 -26.33 -6.15 -9.69
CA GLY A 218 -27.30 -6.65 -8.71
C GLY A 218 -26.83 -7.79 -7.82
N LYS A 219 -25.76 -8.52 -8.15
CA LYS A 219 -25.25 -9.65 -7.34
C LYS A 219 -24.19 -9.23 -6.35
N GLU A 220 -24.32 -9.70 -5.11
CA GLU A 220 -23.35 -9.41 -4.05
C GLU A 220 -22.25 -10.46 -3.96
N PHE A 221 -21.02 -9.97 -3.76
CA PHE A 221 -19.79 -10.74 -3.58
C PHE A 221 -19.09 -10.30 -2.32
N THR A 222 -18.87 -11.21 -1.39
CA THR A 222 -18.21 -10.90 -0.11
C THR A 222 -16.82 -11.51 -0.05
N VAL A 223 -15.83 -10.68 0.30
CA VAL A 223 -14.44 -11.11 0.50
C VAL A 223 -13.93 -10.67 1.87
N THR A 224 -13.21 -11.56 2.53
CA THR A 224 -12.51 -11.28 3.79
C THR A 224 -11.01 -11.16 3.53
N ILE A 225 -10.40 -10.07 3.96
CA ILE A 225 -8.98 -9.80 3.81
C ILE A 225 -8.33 -9.80 5.19
N HIS A 226 -7.28 -10.60 5.36
CA HIS A 226 -6.44 -10.64 6.54
C HIS A 226 -5.11 -9.96 6.22
N VAL A 227 -4.85 -8.79 6.77
CA VAL A 227 -3.64 -8.00 6.52
C VAL A 227 -2.70 -8.12 7.71
N ALA A 228 -1.51 -8.67 7.49
CA ALA A 228 -0.46 -8.75 8.51
C ALA A 228 0.61 -7.69 8.28
N GLU A 229 1.04 -6.99 9.34
CA GLU A 229 2.21 -6.11 9.29
C GLU A 229 3.49 -6.93 9.24
N VAL A 230 4.28 -6.70 8.21
CA VAL A 230 5.58 -7.35 8.05
C VAL A 230 6.70 -6.40 8.46
N THR A 231 7.31 -6.67 9.59
CA THR A 231 8.32 -5.78 10.17
C THR A 231 9.61 -6.51 10.53
N MET A 232 10.74 -5.79 10.52
CA MET A 232 12.00 -6.27 11.04
C MET A 232 12.29 -5.66 12.41
N LYS A 233 12.45 -6.49 13.46
CA LYS A 233 12.68 -6.02 14.84
C LYS A 233 13.96 -5.21 15.03
N LYS A 234 14.96 -5.37 14.15
CA LYS A 234 16.27 -4.71 14.25
C LYS A 234 16.63 -4.05 12.94
N ASN A 235 16.69 -2.74 12.92
CA ASN A 235 17.15 -1.94 11.79
C ASN A 235 18.61 -1.49 11.91
N SER A 236 19.28 -1.80 13.04
CA SER A 236 20.71 -1.52 13.28
C SER A 236 21.34 -2.60 14.16
N ALA A 237 22.62 -2.89 13.94
CA ALA A 237 23.39 -3.81 14.76
C ALA A 237 24.87 -3.39 14.84
N LEU A 238 25.44 -3.36 16.05
CA LEU A 238 26.86 -3.16 16.29
C LEU A 238 27.49 -4.47 16.80
N LEU A 239 28.33 -5.08 15.99
CA LEU A 239 28.95 -6.37 16.27
C LEU A 239 30.47 -6.24 16.45
N LYS A 240 31.08 -6.99 17.38
CA LYS A 240 32.49 -7.21 17.40
C LYS A 240 32.90 -8.28 16.38
N TYR A 241 34.18 -8.38 16.07
CA TYR A 241 34.71 -9.43 15.20
C TYR A 241 34.21 -10.82 15.62
N LYS A 242 33.77 -11.62 14.64
CA LYS A 242 33.29 -12.99 14.79
C LYS A 242 31.98 -13.13 15.58
N GLU A 243 31.41 -12.04 16.09
CA GLU A 243 30.09 -12.06 16.78
C GLU A 243 28.94 -12.43 15.82
N LYS A 244 27.94 -13.10 16.36
CA LYS A 244 26.73 -13.46 15.64
C LYS A 244 25.53 -12.75 16.22
N THR A 245 24.54 -12.46 15.39
CA THR A 245 23.20 -12.02 15.80
C THR A 245 22.19 -12.52 14.79
N THR A 246 20.93 -12.67 15.21
CA THR A 246 19.87 -13.12 14.32
C THR A 246 18.90 -11.98 14.05
N LEU A 247 18.54 -11.77 12.78
CA LEU A 247 17.42 -10.97 12.36
C LEU A 247 16.16 -11.84 12.31
N LYS A 248 15.04 -11.25 12.67
CA LYS A 248 13.72 -11.92 12.61
C LYS A 248 12.73 -10.99 11.96
N ILE A 249 11.95 -11.50 11.03
CA ILE A 249 10.78 -10.87 10.46
C ILE A 249 9.57 -11.27 11.33
N LYS A 250 8.69 -10.32 11.60
CA LYS A 250 7.39 -10.54 12.24
C LYS A 250 6.32 -10.41 11.16
N GLY A 251 5.24 -11.19 11.28
CA GLY A 251 4.05 -11.08 10.42
C GLY A 251 4.15 -11.77 9.06
N TYR A 252 5.26 -12.48 8.78
CA TYR A 252 5.44 -13.23 7.53
C TYR A 252 6.01 -14.62 7.79
N SER A 253 5.41 -15.63 7.21
CA SER A 253 5.80 -17.04 7.36
C SER A 253 6.32 -17.68 6.05
N GLY A 254 6.29 -16.95 4.93
CA GLY A 254 6.72 -17.44 3.64
C GLY A 254 8.24 -17.46 3.47
N LYS A 255 8.69 -17.72 2.25
CA LYS A 255 10.12 -17.80 1.89
C LYS A 255 10.79 -16.43 1.95
N ILE A 256 11.87 -16.32 2.69
CA ILE A 256 12.68 -15.11 2.85
C ILE A 256 14.07 -15.36 2.23
N ARG A 257 14.49 -14.49 1.33
CA ARG A 257 15.86 -14.47 0.82
C ARG A 257 16.70 -13.45 1.58
N TRP A 258 17.70 -13.89 2.32
CA TRP A 258 18.60 -13.03 3.07
C TRP A 258 19.80 -12.61 2.23
N VAL A 259 20.13 -11.31 2.25
CA VAL A 259 21.22 -10.73 1.46
C VAL A 259 22.09 -9.84 2.32
N SER A 260 23.41 -9.89 2.12
CA SER A 260 24.37 -8.92 2.66
C SER A 260 24.99 -8.13 1.52
N THR A 261 24.94 -6.80 1.59
CA THR A 261 25.52 -5.89 0.58
C THR A 261 27.05 -5.93 0.56
N ASN A 262 27.69 -6.39 1.67
CA ASN A 262 29.13 -6.52 1.75
C ASN A 262 29.54 -7.74 2.59
N LYS A 263 29.64 -8.90 1.95
CA LYS A 263 30.03 -10.17 2.57
C LYS A 263 31.45 -10.17 3.18
N LYS A 264 32.31 -9.20 2.82
CA LYS A 264 33.65 -9.01 3.42
C LYS A 264 33.57 -8.44 4.84
N VAL A 265 32.43 -7.77 5.19
CA VAL A 265 32.19 -7.22 6.54
C VAL A 265 31.34 -8.17 7.38
N ALA A 266 30.23 -8.66 6.87
CA ALA A 266 29.39 -9.65 7.52
C ALA A 266 28.68 -10.52 6.48
N THR A 267 28.45 -11.79 6.82
CA THR A 267 27.62 -12.73 6.05
C THR A 267 26.31 -12.97 6.78
N VAL A 268 25.29 -13.42 6.06
CA VAL A 268 24.01 -13.85 6.61
C VAL A 268 23.67 -15.25 6.07
N SER A 269 23.05 -16.09 6.91
CA SER A 269 22.51 -17.39 6.51
C SER A 269 21.05 -17.30 6.12
N ASP A 270 20.50 -18.35 5.51
CA ASP A 270 19.06 -18.44 5.13
C ASP A 270 18.11 -18.37 6.33
N LYS A 271 18.62 -18.59 7.55
CA LYS A 271 17.88 -18.42 8.82
C LYS A 271 18.02 -17.00 9.43
N GLY A 272 18.56 -16.03 8.67
CA GLY A 272 18.77 -14.65 9.14
C GLY A 272 19.91 -14.50 10.17
N VAL A 273 20.78 -15.48 10.33
CA VAL A 273 21.92 -15.40 11.26
C VAL A 273 23.06 -14.63 10.61
N ILE A 274 23.35 -13.44 11.12
CA ILE A 274 24.47 -12.61 10.72
C ILE A 274 25.73 -13.11 11.44
N LYS A 275 26.85 -13.24 10.71
CA LYS A 275 28.20 -13.51 11.25
C LYS A 275 29.16 -12.41 10.83
N ALA A 276 29.63 -11.61 11.80
CA ALA A 276 30.63 -10.58 11.59
C ALA A 276 32.00 -11.19 11.19
N LYS A 277 32.66 -10.58 10.21
CA LYS A 277 34.03 -10.96 9.83
C LYS A 277 35.07 -10.23 10.71
N LYS A 278 36.34 -10.60 10.61
CA LYS A 278 37.48 -9.93 11.31
C LYS A 278 37.91 -8.68 10.51
N LYS A 279 36.93 -7.78 10.22
CA LYS A 279 37.17 -6.56 9.44
C LYS A 279 36.24 -5.45 9.93
N THR A 280 36.82 -4.31 10.30
CA THR A 280 36.02 -3.12 10.60
C THR A 280 35.37 -2.60 9.33
N GLY A 281 34.11 -2.22 9.43
CA GLY A 281 33.33 -1.67 8.32
C GLY A 281 31.84 -1.77 8.55
N ASN A 282 31.07 -1.43 7.53
CA ASN A 282 29.63 -1.45 7.55
C ASN A 282 29.07 -2.23 6.35
N THR A 283 27.89 -2.76 6.52
CA THR A 283 27.10 -3.41 5.47
C THR A 283 25.62 -3.30 5.82
N VAL A 284 24.74 -3.42 4.83
CA VAL A 284 23.33 -3.67 5.09
C VAL A 284 23.04 -5.14 4.88
N VAL A 285 22.35 -5.75 5.83
CA VAL A 285 21.76 -7.08 5.68
C VAL A 285 20.26 -6.91 5.60
N TYR A 286 19.62 -7.49 4.58
CA TYR A 286 18.19 -7.34 4.39
C TYR A 286 17.50 -8.66 4.04
N ALA A 287 16.23 -8.72 4.39
CA ALA A 287 15.28 -9.72 3.93
C ALA A 287 14.66 -9.23 2.61
N GLN A 288 14.70 -10.07 1.58
CA GLN A 288 13.96 -9.88 0.33
C GLN A 288 12.75 -10.79 0.36
N ILE A 289 11.56 -10.21 0.22
CA ILE A 289 10.25 -10.88 0.18
C ILE A 289 9.50 -10.30 -1.02
N GLY A 290 9.37 -11.07 -2.10
CA GLY A 290 8.91 -10.50 -3.37
C GLY A 290 9.78 -9.30 -3.78
N GLU A 291 9.14 -8.19 -4.06
CA GLU A 291 9.82 -6.93 -4.38
C GLU A 291 10.22 -6.12 -3.13
N HIS A 292 9.71 -6.48 -1.95
CA HIS A 292 9.94 -5.74 -0.72
C HIS A 292 11.28 -6.06 -0.06
N ARG A 293 11.87 -5.07 0.61
CA ARG A 293 13.15 -5.18 1.30
C ARG A 293 13.08 -4.58 2.69
N LEU A 294 13.37 -5.37 3.71
CA LEU A 294 13.47 -4.95 5.10
C LEU A 294 14.92 -5.03 5.55
N GLY A 295 15.53 -3.90 5.93
CA GLY A 295 16.97 -3.76 6.12
C GLY A 295 17.43 -3.55 7.56
N CYS A 296 18.64 -4.08 7.85
CA CYS A 296 19.38 -3.81 9.07
C CYS A 296 20.79 -3.35 8.70
N ALA A 297 21.15 -2.14 9.11
CA ALA A 297 22.52 -1.65 8.97
C ALA A 297 23.43 -2.30 10.03
N VAL A 298 24.45 -3.02 9.57
CA VAL A 298 25.36 -3.78 10.42
C VAL A 298 26.73 -3.10 10.42
N SER A 299 27.16 -2.65 11.59
CA SER A 299 28.50 -2.12 11.82
C SER A 299 29.36 -3.15 12.56
N VAL A 300 30.55 -3.44 12.04
CA VAL A 300 31.49 -4.40 12.64
C VAL A 300 32.72 -3.67 13.10
N VAL A 301 33.14 -3.92 14.36
CA VAL A 301 34.26 -3.25 15.02
C VAL A 301 35.12 -4.23 15.81
N SER A 302 36.31 -3.80 16.25
CA SER A 302 37.11 -4.56 17.21
C SER A 302 36.43 -4.61 18.59
N SER A 303 36.77 -5.60 19.41
CA SER A 303 36.24 -5.70 20.78
C SER A 303 36.59 -4.46 21.63
N LYS A 304 37.77 -3.86 21.41
CA LYS A 304 38.17 -2.63 22.11
C LYS A 304 37.27 -1.46 21.70
N MET A 305 37.00 -1.27 20.38
CA MET A 305 36.13 -0.20 19.91
C MET A 305 34.67 -0.38 20.37
N LYS A 306 34.15 -1.62 20.41
CA LYS A 306 32.81 -1.91 20.96
C LYS A 306 32.72 -1.46 22.43
N LYS A 307 33.77 -1.68 23.24
CA LYS A 307 33.84 -1.20 24.63
C LYS A 307 33.81 0.34 24.70
N VAL A 308 34.55 1.03 23.81
CA VAL A 308 34.56 2.51 23.71
C VAL A 308 33.15 3.05 23.46
N ILE A 309 32.48 2.50 22.46
CA ILE A 309 31.11 2.93 22.09
C ILE A 309 30.12 2.65 23.23
N ASN A 310 30.18 1.46 23.82
CA ASN A 310 29.34 1.13 24.96
C ASN A 310 29.58 2.04 26.16
N ARG A 311 30.84 2.45 26.39
CA ARG A 311 31.18 3.40 27.45
C ARG A 311 30.58 4.77 27.17
N ALA A 312 30.67 5.26 25.94
CA ALA A 312 30.08 6.54 25.55
C ALA A 312 28.55 6.53 25.77
N LYS A 313 27.86 5.49 25.29
CA LYS A 313 26.40 5.32 25.53
C LYS A 313 26.06 5.21 27.02
N LYS A 314 26.90 4.54 27.83
CA LYS A 314 26.71 4.43 29.29
C LYS A 314 26.85 5.81 29.96
N ILE A 315 27.91 6.57 29.64
CA ILE A 315 28.14 7.91 30.20
C ILE A 315 26.92 8.79 29.88
N TYR A 316 26.46 8.81 28.63
CA TYR A 316 25.28 9.59 28.24
C TYR A 316 24.02 9.23 29.07
N LYS A 317 23.79 7.93 29.28
CA LYS A 317 22.61 7.47 30.02
C LYS A 317 22.67 7.69 31.54
N THR A 318 23.85 7.67 32.14
CA THR A 318 23.98 7.61 33.60
C THR A 318 24.61 8.83 34.24
N CYS A 319 25.21 9.72 33.47
CA CYS A 319 25.87 10.92 33.95
C CYS A 319 25.09 12.19 33.54
N LYS A 320 25.23 13.28 34.27
CA LYS A 320 24.62 14.58 33.97
C LYS A 320 25.55 15.42 33.08
N TYR A 321 24.97 16.24 32.22
CA TYR A 321 25.75 17.18 31.40
C TYR A 321 26.16 18.40 32.22
N SER A 322 27.46 18.68 32.26
CA SER A 322 28.01 19.89 32.93
C SER A 322 29.41 20.17 32.38
N GLN A 323 29.63 21.36 31.84
CA GLN A 323 30.95 21.79 31.38
C GLN A 323 31.92 22.01 32.57
N PRO A 324 31.53 22.73 33.63
CA PRO A 324 32.44 22.95 34.78
C PRO A 324 32.86 21.63 35.46
N LEU A 325 31.93 20.69 35.61
CA LEU A 325 32.16 19.42 36.33
C LEU A 325 32.53 18.22 35.40
N ARG A 326 32.84 18.49 34.13
CA ARG A 326 33.04 17.50 33.07
C ARG A 326 34.08 16.41 33.36
N MET A 327 35.02 16.69 34.24
CA MET A 327 36.08 15.74 34.63
C MET A 327 35.64 14.77 35.73
N SER A 328 34.62 15.10 36.48
CA SER A 328 34.02 14.21 37.50
C SER A 328 33.44 12.94 36.89
N SER A 329 33.35 11.87 37.69
CA SER A 329 32.78 10.59 37.26
C SER A 329 31.27 10.65 37.00
N LYS A 330 30.56 11.59 37.66
CA LYS A 330 29.08 11.77 37.57
C LYS A 330 28.64 12.74 36.47
N TYR A 331 29.57 13.45 35.84
CA TYR A 331 29.28 14.47 34.86
C TYR A 331 30.06 14.26 33.56
N TYR A 332 29.59 14.87 32.50
CA TYR A 332 30.27 14.92 31.19
C TYR A 332 29.87 16.19 30.44
N ASP A 333 30.71 16.58 29.47
CA ASP A 333 30.35 17.41 28.31
C ASP A 333 30.64 16.64 27.03
N CYS A 334 30.34 17.22 25.86
CA CYS A 334 30.53 16.54 24.57
C CYS A 334 31.95 16.00 24.38
N SER A 335 32.97 16.78 24.75
CA SER A 335 34.38 16.45 24.56
C SER A 335 34.90 15.47 25.62
N SER A 336 34.50 15.61 26.88
CA SER A 336 34.90 14.68 27.94
C SER A 336 34.25 13.32 27.80
N LEU A 337 33.03 13.23 27.25
CA LEU A 337 32.38 11.97 26.92
C LEU A 337 33.25 11.12 25.97
N VAL A 338 33.67 11.73 24.84
CA VAL A 338 34.48 11.00 23.85
C VAL A 338 35.86 10.68 24.40
N TRP A 339 36.50 11.63 25.14
CA TRP A 339 37.81 11.41 25.76
C TRP A 339 37.79 10.30 26.82
N LYS A 340 36.86 10.32 27.77
CA LYS A 340 36.67 9.27 28.79
C LYS A 340 36.47 7.89 28.16
N SER A 341 35.76 7.84 27.02
CA SER A 341 35.47 6.62 26.32
C SER A 341 36.71 6.06 25.60
N TYR A 342 37.46 6.92 24.91
CA TYR A 342 38.67 6.50 24.17
C TYR A 342 39.84 6.11 25.07
N ARG A 343 39.86 6.52 26.33
CA ARG A 343 40.85 6.04 27.32
C ARG A 343 40.85 4.52 27.49
N LEU A 344 39.69 3.85 27.26
CA LEU A 344 39.64 2.38 27.25
C LEU A 344 40.53 1.74 26.17
N MET A 345 40.97 2.49 25.20
CA MET A 345 41.91 2.08 24.15
C MET A 345 43.33 2.65 24.38
N GLY A 346 43.58 3.32 25.49
CA GLY A 346 44.83 4.04 25.75
C GLY A 346 44.99 5.31 24.92
N LYS A 347 43.93 5.82 24.27
CA LYS A 347 44.00 7.04 23.46
C LYS A 347 43.62 8.27 24.28
N THR A 348 44.42 9.31 24.20
CA THR A 348 44.32 10.53 24.99
C THR A 348 43.71 11.70 24.22
N LEU A 349 43.45 11.51 22.92
CA LEU A 349 42.86 12.55 22.03
C LEU A 349 43.56 13.94 22.14
N GLY A 350 44.84 13.98 22.39
CA GLY A 350 45.66 15.16 22.47
C GLY A 350 46.10 15.57 23.87
N ASN A 351 45.46 15.10 24.94
CA ASN A 351 45.91 15.36 26.31
C ASN A 351 45.69 14.13 27.23
N ARG A 352 46.70 13.82 28.05
CA ARG A 352 46.68 12.64 28.92
C ARG A 352 45.93 12.90 30.24
N ASN A 353 45.96 14.08 30.75
CA ASN A 353 45.55 14.40 32.14
C ASN A 353 44.12 14.93 32.23
N TYR A 354 43.64 15.62 31.18
CA TYR A 354 42.26 16.15 31.12
C TYR A 354 41.68 16.05 29.72
N ALA A 355 40.36 16.16 29.64
CA ALA A 355 39.64 16.13 28.36
C ALA A 355 39.88 17.43 27.59
N PRO A 356 40.50 17.42 26.41
CA PRO A 356 40.59 18.62 25.58
C PRO A 356 39.20 19.09 25.14
N VAL A 357 39.03 20.36 24.75
CA VAL A 357 37.80 20.83 24.13
C VAL A 357 37.62 20.22 22.73
N ALA A 358 36.41 20.23 22.20
CA ALA A 358 36.11 19.62 20.90
C ALA A 358 37.02 20.13 19.76
N ALA A 359 37.33 21.43 19.76
CA ALA A 359 38.22 22.06 18.77
C ALA A 359 39.65 21.50 18.83
N ASP A 360 40.21 21.27 20.04
CA ASP A 360 41.57 20.72 20.22
C ASP A 360 41.61 19.27 19.82
N ILE A 361 40.57 18.49 20.09
CA ILE A 361 40.46 17.11 19.61
C ILE A 361 40.49 17.05 18.08
N ALA A 362 39.76 17.98 17.43
CA ALA A 362 39.74 18.07 15.97
C ALA A 362 41.11 18.49 15.41
N LYS A 363 41.76 19.48 16.04
CA LYS A 363 43.13 19.91 15.69
C LYS A 363 44.14 18.79 15.84
N TRP A 364 44.04 17.99 16.91
CA TRP A 364 44.83 16.79 17.10
C TRP A 364 44.60 15.73 16.01
N CYS A 365 43.34 15.46 15.64
CA CYS A 365 43.00 14.55 14.54
C CYS A 365 43.62 15.04 13.22
N ALA A 366 43.51 16.34 12.93
CA ALA A 366 44.09 16.93 11.71
C ALA A 366 45.63 16.82 11.68
N GLY A 367 46.30 17.17 12.79
CA GLY A 367 47.76 17.02 12.92
C GLY A 367 48.27 15.61 12.78
N LYS A 368 47.45 14.62 13.13
CA LYS A 368 47.74 13.17 12.94
C LYS A 368 47.29 12.61 11.58
N LYS A 369 46.83 13.45 10.64
CA LYS A 369 46.29 13.09 9.34
C LYS A 369 45.11 12.08 9.43
N LYS A 370 44.26 12.24 10.46
CA LYS A 370 43.16 11.33 10.80
C LYS A 370 41.79 11.92 10.47
N MET A 371 41.74 12.84 9.53
CA MET A 371 40.47 13.40 9.07
C MET A 371 39.84 12.51 7.98
N VAL A 372 38.52 12.35 8.04
CA VAL A 372 37.74 11.63 7.02
C VAL A 372 37.31 12.63 5.95
N LYS A 373 37.72 12.39 4.70
CA LYS A 373 37.38 13.25 3.57
C LYS A 373 35.86 13.25 3.33
N GLY A 374 35.27 14.45 3.16
CA GLY A 374 33.85 14.62 2.80
C GLY A 374 32.87 14.63 3.98
N GLY A 375 33.35 14.52 5.23
CA GLY A 375 32.49 14.69 6.42
C GLY A 375 31.28 13.75 6.47
N VAL A 376 30.19 14.24 7.05
CA VAL A 376 28.86 13.59 7.12
C VAL A 376 28.02 14.05 5.93
N SER A 377 28.46 13.72 4.72
CA SER A 377 27.72 14.02 3.48
C SER A 377 26.85 12.83 3.09
N GLU A 378 25.81 13.09 2.30
CA GLU A 378 24.95 12.08 1.72
C GLU A 378 25.76 10.96 1.04
N LYS A 379 26.75 11.34 0.21
CA LYS A 379 27.66 10.41 -0.45
C LYS A 379 28.40 9.50 0.55
N ASN A 380 28.83 10.02 1.69
CA ASN A 380 29.55 9.24 2.72
C ASN A 380 28.58 8.38 3.52
N ILE A 381 27.35 8.81 3.74
CA ILE A 381 26.28 8.02 4.39
C ILE A 381 25.87 6.87 3.48
N THR A 382 25.48 7.13 2.24
CA THR A 382 25.05 6.11 1.27
C THR A 382 26.14 5.07 1.03
N LYS A 383 27.43 5.49 0.94
CA LYS A 383 28.57 4.60 0.80
C LYS A 383 29.09 4.04 2.13
N MET A 384 28.42 4.30 3.25
CA MET A 384 28.76 3.86 4.60
C MET A 384 30.23 4.11 4.98
N LYS A 385 30.76 5.31 4.65
CA LYS A 385 32.19 5.67 4.84
C LYS A 385 32.57 6.02 6.26
N LEU A 386 31.60 6.40 7.12
CA LEU A 386 31.85 6.62 8.53
C LEU A 386 31.97 5.26 9.25
N TRP A 387 32.93 5.17 10.18
CA TRP A 387 33.09 3.99 11.00
C TRP A 387 32.74 4.25 12.45
N PRO A 388 32.08 3.31 13.14
CA PRO A 388 31.78 3.50 14.56
C PRO A 388 33.04 3.85 15.36
N GLY A 389 32.92 4.95 16.13
CA GLY A 389 34.03 5.58 16.81
C GLY A 389 34.51 6.88 16.13
N ASP A 390 34.16 7.15 14.88
CA ASP A 390 34.47 8.43 14.25
C ASP A 390 33.89 9.58 15.09
N LEU A 391 34.61 10.67 15.19
CA LEU A 391 34.24 11.88 15.92
C LEU A 391 33.81 12.96 14.92
N VAL A 392 32.57 13.40 15.04
CA VAL A 392 31.99 14.42 14.18
C VAL A 392 32.02 15.75 14.90
N PHE A 393 32.59 16.78 14.25
CA PHE A 393 32.77 18.09 14.81
C PHE A 393 31.82 19.09 14.15
N GLN A 394 31.03 19.75 14.97
CA GLN A 394 30.13 20.82 14.51
C GLN A 394 30.81 22.16 14.62
N THR A 395 30.66 22.96 13.54
CA THR A 395 31.21 24.28 13.41
C THR A 395 30.08 25.34 13.42
N GLY A 396 30.33 26.47 14.00
CA GLY A 396 29.41 27.59 14.01
C GLY A 396 30.13 28.90 13.63
N ALA A 397 29.62 30.02 14.12
CA ALA A 397 30.23 31.29 13.96
C ALA A 397 31.67 31.33 14.53
N LYS A 398 32.47 32.31 14.09
CA LYS A 398 33.86 32.51 14.55
C LYS A 398 33.84 32.70 16.08
N ASN A 399 34.50 31.82 16.81
CA ASN A 399 34.48 31.78 18.28
C ASN A 399 35.88 31.65 18.92
N GLY A 400 36.92 32.03 18.18
CA GLY A 400 38.32 31.93 18.62
C GLY A 400 38.91 30.52 18.67
N ARG A 401 38.11 29.46 18.39
CA ARG A 401 38.54 28.08 18.40
C ARG A 401 38.90 27.56 17.00
N TYR A 402 39.66 26.48 16.93
CA TYR A 402 40.03 25.87 15.68
C TYR A 402 38.78 25.61 14.80
N LYS A 403 38.73 26.24 13.63
CA LYS A 403 37.62 26.17 12.65
C LYS A 403 36.22 26.49 13.20
N GLY A 404 36.12 27.29 14.26
CA GLY A 404 34.83 27.62 14.86
C GLY A 404 34.10 26.43 15.52
N ILE A 405 34.83 25.35 15.88
CA ILE A 405 34.21 24.14 16.43
C ILE A 405 33.70 24.42 17.84
N TYR A 406 32.42 24.08 18.07
CA TYR A 406 31.79 24.22 19.39
C TYR A 406 31.32 22.87 19.98
N HIS A 407 31.19 21.79 19.18
CA HIS A 407 30.63 20.51 19.62
C HIS A 407 31.34 19.34 18.97
N VAL A 408 31.26 18.16 19.62
CA VAL A 408 31.72 16.87 19.10
C VAL A 408 30.73 15.76 19.44
N GLU A 409 30.42 14.91 18.46
CA GLU A 409 29.64 13.70 18.62
C GLU A 409 30.42 12.46 18.22
N MET A 410 30.13 11.31 18.84
CA MET A 410 30.68 10.03 18.44
C MET A 410 29.70 9.26 17.56
N PHE A 411 30.10 8.99 16.32
CA PHE A 411 29.35 8.10 15.43
C PHE A 411 29.40 6.65 15.94
N VAL A 412 28.23 5.98 16.02
CA VAL A 412 28.14 4.62 16.58
C VAL A 412 27.63 3.57 15.61
N GLY A 413 27.22 3.97 14.42
CA GLY A 413 26.72 3.09 13.36
C GLY A 413 25.62 3.75 12.54
N TYR A 414 25.00 2.98 11.67
CA TYR A 414 23.85 3.38 10.86
C TYR A 414 22.59 2.65 11.31
N ARG A 415 21.45 3.22 10.99
CA ARG A 415 20.15 2.56 10.96
C ARG A 415 19.66 2.53 9.52
N CYS A 416 19.11 1.42 9.07
CA CYS A 416 18.41 1.31 7.81
C CYS A 416 16.92 1.54 8.10
N TYR A 417 16.31 2.51 7.43
CA TYR A 417 14.89 2.82 7.62
C TYR A 417 14.04 2.52 6.40
N GLY A 418 14.64 1.97 5.34
CA GLY A 418 13.94 1.55 4.14
C GLY A 418 14.89 1.38 2.96
N PHE A 419 14.30 1.30 1.77
CA PHE A 419 15.00 1.24 0.49
C PHE A 419 14.33 2.18 -0.51
N SER A 420 15.13 2.80 -1.36
CA SER A 420 14.69 3.47 -2.58
C SER A 420 15.21 2.62 -3.75
N GLY A 421 14.31 1.85 -4.36
CA GLY A 421 14.69 0.80 -5.31
C GLY A 421 15.70 -0.19 -4.69
N ASN A 422 16.90 -0.26 -5.24
CA ASN A 422 17.97 -1.14 -4.73
C ASN A 422 18.89 -0.47 -3.67
N THR A 423 18.69 0.82 -3.40
CA THR A 423 19.56 1.60 -2.53
C THR A 423 19.01 1.65 -1.11
N PRO A 424 19.77 1.17 -0.08
CA PRO A 424 19.31 1.28 1.29
C PRO A 424 19.32 2.75 1.75
N MET A 425 18.24 3.18 2.36
CA MET A 425 18.11 4.47 3.02
C MET A 425 18.67 4.39 4.43
N LEU A 426 19.69 5.19 4.70
CA LEU A 426 20.51 5.08 5.90
C LEU A 426 20.50 6.37 6.71
N MET A 427 20.36 6.24 8.02
CA MET A 427 20.49 7.32 8.97
C MET A 427 21.70 7.07 9.90
N PRO A 428 22.61 8.06 10.08
CA PRO A 428 23.70 7.94 11.03
C PRO A 428 23.21 8.02 12.48
N CYS A 429 23.79 7.21 13.36
CA CYS A 429 23.46 7.15 14.78
C CYS A 429 24.62 7.65 15.65
N TRP A 430 24.31 8.31 16.74
CA TRP A 430 25.23 8.97 17.64
C TRP A 430 25.21 8.37 19.05
N ALA A 431 26.30 8.54 19.80
CA ALA A 431 26.38 8.00 21.16
C ALA A 431 25.48 8.74 22.16
N ALA A 432 25.31 10.03 21.98
CA ALA A 432 24.71 10.93 22.97
C ALA A 432 23.51 11.75 22.48
N ARG A 433 23.13 11.63 21.18
CA ARG A 433 22.06 12.42 20.60
C ARG A 433 21.15 11.61 19.68
N TYR A 434 20.07 12.25 19.22
CA TYR A 434 19.12 11.66 18.30
C TYR A 434 19.76 11.38 16.92
N ASP A 435 19.23 10.38 16.25
CA ASP A 435 19.60 10.04 14.89
C ASP A 435 19.39 11.25 13.94
N GLY A 436 20.26 11.39 12.96
CA GLY A 436 20.23 12.51 11.99
C GLY A 436 20.89 13.80 12.47
N TYR A 437 21.13 13.97 13.77
CA TYR A 437 21.88 15.13 14.28
C TYR A 437 23.30 15.15 13.70
N ALA A 438 23.84 16.32 13.42
CA ALA A 438 25.13 16.53 12.75
C ALA A 438 25.19 16.11 11.26
N TYR A 439 24.03 15.84 10.62
CA TYR A 439 23.98 15.69 9.16
C TYR A 439 24.54 16.95 8.48
N GLY A 440 25.34 16.78 7.44
CA GLY A 440 26.01 17.88 6.75
C GLY A 440 27.28 18.42 7.42
N ALA A 441 27.68 17.93 8.61
CA ALA A 441 28.93 18.33 9.27
C ALA A 441 30.15 17.98 8.40
N LYS A 442 31.00 19.01 8.13
CA LYS A 442 32.13 18.87 7.19
C LYS A 442 33.39 18.22 7.81
N LEU A 443 33.48 18.22 9.13
CA LEU A 443 34.70 17.79 9.86
C LEU A 443 34.45 16.50 10.62
N VAL A 444 35.15 15.44 10.23
CA VAL A 444 35.11 14.12 10.90
C VAL A 444 36.53 13.64 11.14
N GLY A 445 36.84 13.28 12.39
CA GLY A 445 38.13 12.66 12.77
C GLY A 445 37.98 11.18 13.08
N ARG A 446 38.99 10.37 12.72
CA ARG A 446 39.07 8.94 13.04
C ARG A 446 40.27 8.68 13.94
N PRO A 447 40.11 8.77 15.29
CA PRO A 447 41.20 8.63 16.25
C PRO A 447 41.94 7.31 16.22
#